data_1e72de6523f6a80410b7b0826a411ded
#
_entry.id   1e72de6523f6a80410b7b0826a411ded
#
_cell.length_a   1.000
_cell.length_b   1.000
_cell.length_c   1.000
_cell.angle_alpha   90.00
_cell.angle_beta   90.00
_cell.angle_gamma   90.00
#
_symmetry.space_group_name_H-M   'P 1'
#
loop_
_entity.id
_entity.type
_entity.pdbx_description
1 polymer ?
#
loop_
_entity_poly.entity_id
_entity_poly.type
_entity_poly.pdbx_seq_one_letter_code
_entity_poly.pdbx_strand_id
1 'polypeptide(L)'
;MSYIVSNKGVVNCVVAGKTYTFDKNHPNYTKLVGHLIDSNVEYFEADYDVATAIDNFCEGYIDVKNGTLQWDGIEMPELFTERILKMKTEGFNFQPMLEFLNNMNENPSDHAIVELFDFMQHEHLPITDDGHFLAYKAVDKDFKDKWSGTFDNSVGNTVEVDRGNVDSNRNNGCSKGL
;
A
#
# COMPACT_ATOMS: atom_id res chain seq x y z
N MET A 1 -25.36 2.00 17.48
CA MET A 1 -24.07 2.53 17.00
C MET A 1 -23.54 3.58 17.96
N SER A 2 -22.22 3.64 18.16
CA SER A 2 -21.54 4.74 18.85
C SER A 2 -20.29 5.12 18.06
N TYR A 3 -19.94 6.41 18.01
CA TYR A 3 -18.77 6.87 17.30
C TYR A 3 -18.15 8.11 17.93
N ILE A 4 -16.86 8.29 17.67
CA ILE A 4 -16.08 9.47 18.05
C ILE A 4 -15.29 9.91 16.81
N VAL A 5 -15.31 11.20 16.53
CA VAL A 5 -14.51 11.82 15.45
C VAL A 5 -13.42 12.68 16.08
N SER A 6 -12.18 12.40 15.76
CA SER A 6 -11.05 13.21 16.20
C SER A 6 -10.94 14.53 15.45
N ASN A 7 -10.16 15.47 15.97
CA ASN A 7 -9.88 16.76 15.31
C ASN A 7 -9.14 16.59 13.96
N LYS A 8 -8.51 15.44 13.75
CA LYS A 8 -7.83 15.10 12.49
C LYS A 8 -8.75 14.38 11.49
N GLY A 9 -10.01 14.15 11.85
CA GLY A 9 -10.99 13.47 10.99
C GLY A 9 -10.93 11.94 11.06
N VAL A 10 -10.16 11.37 12.01
CA VAL A 10 -10.22 9.93 12.29
C VAL A 10 -11.49 9.61 13.04
N VAL A 11 -12.22 8.63 12.54
CA VAL A 11 -13.47 8.11 13.12
C VAL A 11 -13.20 6.75 13.75
N ASN A 12 -13.55 6.60 15.03
CA ASN A 12 -13.62 5.30 15.70
C ASN A 12 -15.08 5.05 16.05
N CYS A 13 -15.61 3.91 15.65
CA CYS A 13 -17.01 3.59 15.89
C CYS A 13 -17.24 2.12 16.24
N VAL A 14 -18.36 1.85 16.89
CA VAL A 14 -18.85 0.49 17.12
C VAL A 14 -20.18 0.34 16.40
N VAL A 15 -20.23 -0.58 15.47
CA VAL A 15 -21.40 -0.91 14.65
C VAL A 15 -21.66 -2.40 14.76
N ALA A 16 -22.89 -2.79 15.11
CA ALA A 16 -23.27 -4.19 15.30
C ALA A 16 -22.33 -4.99 16.24
N GLY A 17 -21.71 -4.33 17.22
CA GLY A 17 -20.76 -4.95 18.15
C GLY A 17 -19.33 -5.10 17.64
N LYS A 18 -19.03 -4.69 16.41
CA LYS A 18 -17.67 -4.65 15.83
C LYS A 18 -17.11 -3.24 15.92
N THR A 19 -15.80 -3.14 16.11
CA THR A 19 -15.08 -1.85 16.12
C THR A 19 -14.51 -1.57 14.74
N TYR A 20 -14.66 -0.33 14.28
CA TYR A 20 -14.15 0.16 13.00
C TYR A 20 -13.38 1.46 13.23
N THR A 21 -12.30 1.63 12.46
CA THR A 21 -11.52 2.87 12.44
C THR A 21 -11.25 3.27 10.99
N PHE A 22 -11.52 4.52 10.64
CA PHE A 22 -11.25 5.07 9.30
C PHE A 22 -11.05 6.57 9.40
N ASP A 23 -10.44 7.16 8.39
CA ASP A 23 -10.16 8.58 8.28
C ASP A 23 -10.62 9.18 6.94
N LYS A 24 -10.27 10.43 6.69
CA LYS A 24 -10.66 11.17 5.49
C LYS A 24 -10.12 10.57 4.18
N ASN A 25 -9.12 9.70 4.26
CA ASN A 25 -8.55 9.03 3.10
C ASN A 25 -9.37 7.79 2.72
N HIS A 26 -10.29 7.34 3.57
CA HIS A 26 -11.16 6.22 3.22
C HIS A 26 -12.07 6.61 2.04
N PRO A 27 -12.14 5.83 0.94
CA PRO A 27 -12.92 6.14 -0.27
C PRO A 27 -14.38 6.51 0.04
N ASN A 28 -14.96 5.79 0.99
CA ASN A 28 -16.35 5.98 1.39
C ASN A 28 -16.51 6.86 2.65
N TYR A 29 -15.50 7.67 3.04
CA TYR A 29 -15.51 8.44 4.29
C TYR A 29 -16.84 9.19 4.53
N THR A 30 -17.26 10.00 3.55
CA THR A 30 -18.48 10.81 3.68
C THR A 30 -19.73 9.96 3.84
N LYS A 31 -19.83 8.85 3.09
CA LYS A 31 -20.95 7.92 3.18
C LYS A 31 -20.98 7.23 4.55
N LEU A 32 -19.82 6.74 5.00
CA LEU A 32 -19.70 6.06 6.31
C LEU A 32 -20.08 6.99 7.47
N VAL A 33 -19.63 8.23 7.45
CA VAL A 33 -20.05 9.24 8.43
C VAL A 33 -21.55 9.49 8.37
N GLY A 34 -22.13 9.57 7.17
CA GLY A 34 -23.58 9.68 6.98
C GLY A 34 -24.32 8.50 7.61
N HIS A 35 -23.89 7.27 7.34
CA HIS A 35 -24.49 6.06 7.92
C HIS A 35 -24.39 6.00 9.44
N LEU A 36 -23.30 6.52 10.03
CA LEU A 36 -23.19 6.64 11.49
C LEU A 36 -24.21 7.62 12.07
N ILE A 37 -24.38 8.78 11.41
CA ILE A 37 -25.36 9.81 11.82
C ILE A 37 -26.78 9.24 11.72
N ASP A 38 -27.10 8.57 10.62
CA ASP A 38 -28.44 8.03 10.34
C ASP A 38 -28.68 6.67 11.03
N SER A 39 -27.69 6.14 11.76
CA SER A 39 -27.73 4.83 12.42
C SER A 39 -28.05 3.66 11.48
N ASN A 40 -27.56 3.73 10.25
CA ASN A 40 -27.83 2.75 9.20
C ASN A 40 -26.74 1.66 9.17
N VAL A 41 -26.96 0.57 9.94
CA VAL A 41 -25.99 -0.52 10.14
C VAL A 41 -25.69 -1.26 8.84
N GLU A 42 -26.72 -1.63 8.11
CA GLU A 42 -26.60 -2.49 6.90
C GLU A 42 -25.76 -1.82 5.83
N TYR A 43 -26.04 -0.57 5.52
CA TYR A 43 -25.27 0.18 4.52
C TYR A 43 -23.88 0.57 5.00
N PHE A 44 -23.71 0.75 6.32
CA PHE A 44 -22.37 1.00 6.88
C PHE A 44 -21.43 -0.17 6.64
N GLU A 45 -21.87 -1.40 6.98
CA GLU A 45 -21.03 -2.60 6.80
C GLU A 45 -20.72 -2.85 5.32
N ALA A 46 -21.69 -2.64 4.43
CA ALA A 46 -21.51 -2.80 2.99
C ALA A 46 -20.50 -1.78 2.42
N ASP A 47 -20.62 -0.50 2.82
CA ASP A 47 -19.73 0.57 2.33
C ASP A 47 -18.33 0.54 3.00
N TYR A 48 -18.21 -0.12 4.13
CA TYR A 48 -16.93 -0.36 4.82
C TYR A 48 -16.24 -1.64 4.36
N ASP A 49 -16.90 -2.50 3.61
CA ASP A 49 -16.29 -3.73 3.10
C ASP A 49 -14.98 -3.42 2.36
N VAL A 50 -13.93 -4.20 2.69
CA VAL A 50 -12.60 -3.98 2.11
C VAL A 50 -12.61 -4.19 0.60
N ALA A 51 -13.35 -5.17 0.13
CA ALA A 51 -13.45 -5.44 -1.31
C ALA A 51 -14.02 -4.21 -2.02
N THR A 52 -15.12 -3.65 -1.50
CA THR A 52 -15.73 -2.44 -2.05
C THR A 52 -14.83 -1.21 -1.91
N ALA A 53 -14.12 -1.08 -0.78
CA ALA A 53 -13.19 0.03 -0.57
C ALA A 53 -11.98 -0.05 -1.52
N ILE A 54 -11.43 -1.25 -1.71
CA ILE A 54 -10.33 -1.51 -2.63
C ILE A 54 -10.76 -1.26 -4.07
N ASP A 55 -11.90 -1.81 -4.49
CA ASP A 55 -12.42 -1.67 -5.84
C ASP A 55 -12.70 -0.21 -6.19
N ASN A 56 -13.33 0.54 -5.29
CA ASN A 56 -13.60 1.97 -5.46
C ASN A 56 -12.34 2.83 -5.47
N PHE A 57 -11.30 2.44 -4.75
CA PHE A 57 -10.05 3.18 -4.69
C PHE A 57 -9.19 2.96 -5.94
N CYS A 58 -9.13 1.73 -6.41
CA CYS A 58 -8.26 1.32 -7.52
C CYS A 58 -8.96 1.32 -8.88
N GLU A 59 -10.16 1.92 -8.99
CA GLU A 59 -10.93 2.02 -10.24
C GLU A 59 -11.12 0.65 -10.95
N GLY A 60 -11.23 -0.44 -10.17
CA GLY A 60 -11.39 -1.80 -10.69
C GLY A 60 -10.08 -2.54 -11.04
N TYR A 61 -8.91 -1.94 -10.81
CA TYR A 61 -7.63 -2.65 -11.01
C TYR A 61 -7.34 -3.70 -9.93
N ILE A 62 -7.91 -3.53 -8.75
CA ILE A 62 -7.75 -4.47 -7.64
C ILE A 62 -9.12 -5.06 -7.28
N ASP A 63 -9.19 -6.37 -7.25
CA ASP A 63 -10.38 -7.13 -6.92
C ASP A 63 -10.06 -8.13 -5.78
N VAL A 64 -11.08 -8.50 -5.02
CA VAL A 64 -10.96 -9.56 -3.99
C VAL A 64 -11.79 -10.75 -4.43
N LYS A 65 -11.13 -11.79 -4.90
CA LYS A 65 -11.77 -13.05 -5.30
C LYS A 65 -11.38 -14.17 -4.36
N ASN A 66 -12.39 -14.85 -3.81
CA ASN A 66 -12.18 -15.99 -2.91
C ASN A 66 -11.26 -15.69 -1.71
N GLY A 67 -11.24 -14.44 -1.25
CA GLY A 67 -10.39 -14.03 -0.13
C GLY A 67 -8.94 -13.65 -0.51
N THR A 68 -8.61 -13.66 -1.80
CA THR A 68 -7.30 -13.26 -2.32
C THR A 68 -7.43 -11.96 -3.10
N LEU A 69 -6.47 -11.06 -2.91
CA LEU A 69 -6.35 -9.85 -3.71
C LEU A 69 -5.85 -10.21 -5.11
N GLN A 70 -6.53 -9.69 -6.11
CA GLN A 70 -6.09 -9.76 -7.50
C GLN A 70 -5.87 -8.34 -8.02
N TRP A 71 -4.75 -8.12 -8.67
CA TRP A 71 -4.40 -6.87 -9.32
C TRP A 71 -4.30 -7.10 -10.82
N ASP A 72 -5.17 -6.43 -11.59
CA ASP A 72 -5.34 -6.64 -13.04
C ASP A 72 -5.40 -8.13 -13.44
N GLY A 73 -6.12 -8.93 -12.64
CA GLY A 73 -6.26 -10.37 -12.82
C GLY A 73 -5.07 -11.21 -12.33
N ILE A 74 -4.01 -10.60 -11.83
CA ILE A 74 -2.84 -11.27 -11.24
C ILE A 74 -3.07 -11.46 -9.75
N GLU A 75 -2.95 -12.68 -9.28
CA GLU A 75 -3.09 -13.00 -7.87
C GLU A 75 -1.93 -12.43 -7.06
N MET A 76 -2.26 -11.60 -6.07
CA MET A 76 -1.26 -11.03 -5.16
C MET A 76 -0.72 -12.08 -4.19
N PRO A 77 0.55 -11.97 -3.75
CA PRO A 77 1.09 -12.86 -2.75
C PRO A 77 0.19 -12.95 -1.51
N GLU A 78 -0.02 -14.18 -1.02
CA GLU A 78 -0.92 -14.48 0.10
C GLU A 78 -0.65 -13.58 1.31
N LEU A 79 0.60 -13.39 1.63
CA LEU A 79 1.04 -12.59 2.77
C LEU A 79 0.69 -11.10 2.66
N PHE A 80 0.64 -10.56 1.44
CA PHE A 80 0.19 -9.19 1.21
C PHE A 80 -1.33 -9.07 1.42
N THR A 81 -2.07 -10.03 0.88
CA THR A 81 -3.51 -10.15 1.10
C THR A 81 -3.83 -10.27 2.60
N GLU A 82 -3.15 -11.18 3.30
CA GLU A 82 -3.31 -11.36 4.75
C GLU A 82 -3.01 -10.08 5.53
N ARG A 83 -1.96 -9.35 5.14
CA ARG A 83 -1.58 -8.10 5.81
C ARG A 83 -2.67 -7.04 5.68
N ILE A 84 -3.22 -6.83 4.47
CA ILE A 84 -4.32 -5.87 4.26
C ILE A 84 -5.56 -6.29 5.05
N LEU A 85 -5.95 -7.56 4.96
CA LEU A 85 -7.11 -8.09 5.69
C LEU A 85 -6.91 -8.01 7.21
N LYS A 86 -5.70 -8.25 7.70
CA LYS A 86 -5.36 -8.10 9.12
C LYS A 86 -5.42 -6.64 9.56
N MET A 87 -4.83 -5.72 8.80
CA MET A 87 -4.91 -4.27 9.09
C MET A 87 -6.37 -3.82 9.19
N LYS A 88 -7.23 -4.28 8.27
CA LYS A 88 -8.68 -4.05 8.35
C LYS A 88 -9.27 -4.54 9.66
N THR A 89 -9.00 -5.81 9.99
CA THR A 89 -9.58 -6.46 11.18
C THR A 89 -9.14 -5.77 12.47
N GLU A 90 -7.90 -5.29 12.50
CA GLU A 90 -7.31 -4.58 13.64
C GLU A 90 -7.66 -3.08 13.65
N GLY A 91 -8.34 -2.57 12.62
CA GLY A 91 -8.74 -1.17 12.50
C GLY A 91 -7.59 -0.23 12.14
N PHE A 92 -6.51 -0.75 11.55
CA PHE A 92 -5.41 0.08 11.02
C PHE A 92 -5.76 0.64 9.64
N ASN A 93 -5.19 1.81 9.34
CA ASN A 93 -5.28 2.40 8.02
C ASN A 93 -4.46 1.59 7.01
N PHE A 94 -5.12 0.99 6.03
CA PHE A 94 -4.49 0.23 4.94
C PHE A 94 -4.35 1.04 3.64
N GLN A 95 -4.79 2.30 3.64
CA GLN A 95 -4.71 3.21 2.49
C GLN A 95 -3.29 3.32 1.90
N PRO A 96 -2.21 3.47 2.70
CA PRO A 96 -0.86 3.50 2.17
C PRO A 96 -0.47 2.25 1.36
N MET A 97 -1.04 1.09 1.72
CA MET A 97 -0.80 -0.14 0.97
C MET A 97 -1.55 -0.16 -0.36
N LEU A 98 -2.73 0.44 -0.43
CA LEU A 98 -3.46 0.61 -1.69
C LEU A 98 -2.78 1.61 -2.61
N GLU A 99 -2.28 2.73 -2.05
CA GLU A 99 -1.46 3.69 -2.80
C GLU A 99 -0.19 3.03 -3.35
N PHE A 100 0.45 2.20 -2.54
CA PHE A 100 1.60 1.43 -2.99
C PHE A 100 1.26 0.51 -4.17
N LEU A 101 0.14 -0.22 -4.11
CA LEU A 101 -0.35 -1.04 -5.21
C LEU A 101 -0.62 -0.21 -6.48
N ASN A 102 -1.24 0.95 -6.30
CA ASN A 102 -1.52 1.84 -7.41
C ASN A 102 -0.23 2.36 -8.07
N ASN A 103 0.76 2.77 -7.27
CA ASN A 103 2.07 3.19 -7.77
C ASN A 103 2.80 2.03 -8.50
N MET A 104 2.58 0.81 -8.07
CA MET A 104 3.12 -0.39 -8.72
C MET A 104 2.53 -0.64 -10.11
N ASN A 105 1.32 -0.13 -10.39
CA ASN A 105 0.67 -0.26 -11.69
C ASN A 105 1.47 0.41 -12.82
N GLU A 106 2.33 1.36 -12.49
CA GLU A 106 3.23 1.99 -13.45
C GLU A 106 4.43 1.09 -13.83
N ASN A 107 4.65 -0.02 -13.12
CA ASN A 107 5.76 -0.92 -13.40
C ASN A 107 5.42 -1.85 -14.58
N PRO A 108 6.23 -1.85 -15.66
CA PRO A 108 5.93 -2.63 -16.85
C PRO A 108 6.22 -4.14 -16.72
N SER A 109 6.56 -4.63 -15.53
CA SER A 109 6.99 -6.02 -15.32
C SER A 109 6.27 -6.67 -14.14
N ASP A 110 5.32 -7.57 -14.42
CA ASP A 110 4.60 -8.34 -13.42
C ASP A 110 5.53 -9.14 -12.50
N HIS A 111 6.60 -9.69 -13.07
CA HIS A 111 7.58 -10.46 -12.32
C HIS A 111 8.33 -9.59 -11.29
N ALA A 112 8.68 -8.36 -11.67
CA ALA A 112 9.33 -7.42 -10.75
C ALA A 112 8.40 -7.02 -9.59
N ILE A 113 7.11 -6.97 -9.83
CA ILE A 113 6.09 -6.67 -8.81
C ILE A 113 6.06 -7.77 -7.76
N VAL A 114 5.97 -9.03 -8.16
CA VAL A 114 5.95 -10.18 -7.25
C VAL A 114 7.25 -10.25 -6.44
N GLU A 115 8.40 -10.12 -7.09
CA GLU A 115 9.71 -10.13 -6.41
C GLU A 115 9.87 -8.97 -5.40
N LEU A 116 9.34 -7.79 -5.72
CA LEU A 116 9.37 -6.65 -4.81
C LEU A 116 8.52 -6.91 -3.56
N PHE A 117 7.34 -7.50 -3.71
CA PHE A 117 6.51 -7.87 -2.57
C PHE A 117 7.19 -8.86 -1.65
N ASP A 118 7.77 -9.92 -2.20
CA ASP A 118 8.51 -10.92 -1.44
C ASP A 118 9.69 -10.29 -0.69
N PHE A 119 10.42 -9.40 -1.36
CA PHE A 119 11.53 -8.68 -0.75
C PHE A 119 11.08 -7.78 0.39
N MET A 120 10.07 -6.94 0.16
CA MET A 120 9.57 -6.00 1.17
C MET A 120 9.06 -6.72 2.41
N GLN A 121 8.43 -7.87 2.22
CA GLN A 121 7.94 -8.67 3.31
C GLN A 121 9.05 -9.30 4.12
N HIS A 122 10.04 -9.88 3.44
CA HIS A 122 11.20 -10.48 4.10
C HIS A 122 11.99 -9.44 4.91
N GLU A 123 12.17 -8.25 4.36
CA GLU A 123 12.94 -7.17 4.98
C GLU A 123 12.10 -6.26 5.89
N HIS A 124 10.78 -6.51 5.99
CA HIS A 124 9.86 -5.69 6.80
C HIS A 124 9.91 -4.20 6.48
N LEU A 125 10.06 -3.86 5.20
CA LEU A 125 10.20 -2.45 4.78
C LEU A 125 8.90 -1.68 5.05
N PRO A 126 8.99 -0.48 5.64
CA PRO A 126 7.83 0.36 5.86
C PRO A 126 7.35 0.99 4.56
N ILE A 127 6.04 1.17 4.45
CA ILE A 127 5.38 1.92 3.38
C ILE A 127 4.99 3.29 3.93
N THR A 128 5.27 4.33 3.17
CA THR A 128 4.90 5.72 3.48
C THR A 128 3.44 5.99 3.15
N ASP A 129 2.87 7.09 3.67
CA ASP A 129 1.46 7.44 3.46
C ASP A 129 1.10 7.68 1.97
N ASP A 130 2.09 8.03 1.16
CA ASP A 130 1.98 8.24 -0.29
C ASP A 130 2.34 7.00 -1.13
N GLY A 131 2.40 5.81 -0.49
CA GLY A 131 2.56 4.55 -1.18
C GLY A 131 3.97 4.25 -1.69
N HIS A 132 5.00 4.85 -1.11
CA HIS A 132 6.39 4.48 -1.37
C HIS A 132 6.93 3.59 -0.25
N PHE A 133 7.93 2.79 -0.54
CA PHE A 133 8.64 2.04 0.51
C PHE A 133 9.98 2.70 0.85
N LEU A 134 10.40 2.53 2.10
CA LEU A 134 11.68 3.04 2.56
C LEU A 134 12.71 1.90 2.57
N ALA A 135 13.82 2.11 1.89
CA ALA A 135 14.94 1.19 1.88
C ALA A 135 16.23 1.88 2.28
N TYR A 136 17.16 1.10 2.83
CA TYR A 136 18.50 1.60 3.16
C TYR A 136 19.45 1.37 1.99
N LYS A 137 20.23 2.38 1.67
CA LYS A 137 21.27 2.29 0.66
C LYS A 137 22.64 2.65 1.28
N ALA A 138 23.62 1.79 1.07
CA ALA A 138 25.00 2.09 1.45
C ALA A 138 25.65 2.99 0.40
N VAL A 139 26.11 4.14 0.84
CA VAL A 139 26.81 5.13 0.00
C VAL A 139 28.22 5.39 0.53
N ASP A 140 29.06 6.07 -0.24
CA ASP A 140 30.35 6.54 0.22
C ASP A 140 30.23 7.83 1.07
N LYS A 141 31.36 8.37 1.51
CA LYS A 141 31.41 9.60 2.33
C LYS A 141 30.89 10.85 1.60
N ASP A 142 30.87 10.82 0.27
CA ASP A 142 30.43 11.91 -0.58
C ASP A 142 29.04 11.65 -1.16
N PHE A 143 28.27 10.74 -0.55
CA PHE A 143 26.93 10.29 -0.96
C PHE A 143 26.86 9.67 -2.35
N LYS A 144 27.99 9.18 -2.86
CA LYS A 144 28.01 8.46 -4.15
C LYS A 144 27.74 6.98 -3.95
N ASP A 145 27.18 6.35 -4.98
CA ASP A 145 27.02 4.89 -5.00
C ASP A 145 28.39 4.21 -4.96
N LYS A 146 28.47 3.08 -4.27
CA LYS A 146 29.76 2.37 -4.06
C LYS A 146 30.28 1.65 -5.31
N TRP A 147 29.43 1.42 -6.32
CA TRP A 147 29.80 0.65 -7.51
C TRP A 147 30.36 1.53 -8.61
N SER A 148 29.57 2.50 -9.06
CA SER A 148 29.99 3.37 -10.16
C SER A 148 30.65 4.66 -9.68
N GLY A 149 30.33 5.10 -8.46
CA GLY A 149 30.73 6.39 -7.92
C GLY A 149 30.11 7.59 -8.64
N THR A 150 29.09 7.35 -9.49
CA THR A 150 28.50 8.38 -10.35
C THR A 150 27.18 8.91 -9.81
N PHE A 151 26.36 8.04 -9.23
CA PHE A 151 25.03 8.43 -8.72
C PHE A 151 25.14 9.22 -7.43
N ASP A 152 24.53 10.40 -7.42
CA ASP A 152 24.46 11.25 -6.26
C ASP A 152 23.24 10.94 -5.42
N ASN A 153 23.44 10.30 -4.29
CA ASN A 153 22.40 9.92 -3.33
C ASN A 153 22.29 10.90 -2.15
N SER A 154 22.72 12.14 -2.33
CA SER A 154 22.56 13.18 -1.32
C SER A 154 21.09 13.40 -0.99
N VAL A 155 20.80 13.82 0.24
CA VAL A 155 19.44 14.07 0.70
C VAL A 155 18.75 15.08 -0.22
N GLY A 156 17.58 14.71 -0.71
CA GLY A 156 16.77 15.51 -1.63
C GLY A 156 17.04 15.27 -3.11
N ASN A 157 18.06 14.47 -3.47
CA ASN A 157 18.28 14.07 -4.85
C ASN A 157 17.44 12.85 -5.22
N THR A 158 16.99 12.84 -6.47
CA THR A 158 16.37 11.67 -7.12
C THR A 158 17.36 11.04 -8.07
N VAL A 159 17.54 9.72 -7.96
CA VAL A 159 18.37 8.93 -8.88
C VAL A 159 17.45 8.12 -9.77
N GLU A 160 17.59 8.29 -11.07
CA GLU A 160 16.82 7.58 -12.08
C GLU A 160 17.73 6.75 -12.97
N VAL A 161 17.27 5.55 -13.32
CA VAL A 161 18.00 4.64 -14.23
C VAL A 161 17.02 4.05 -15.23
N ASP A 162 17.38 4.12 -16.50
CA ASP A 162 16.58 3.49 -17.55
C ASP A 162 16.37 2.00 -17.27
N ARG A 163 15.12 1.54 -17.41
CA ARG A 163 14.73 0.15 -17.15
C ARG A 163 15.61 -0.87 -17.87
N GLY A 164 16.03 -0.59 -19.10
CA GLY A 164 16.94 -1.45 -19.89
C GLY A 164 18.35 -1.60 -19.28
N ASN A 165 18.68 -0.77 -18.29
CA ASN A 165 19.97 -0.83 -17.59
C ASN A 165 19.88 -1.57 -16.24
N VAL A 166 18.69 -2.02 -15.83
CA VAL A 166 18.48 -2.78 -14.60
C VAL A 166 18.64 -4.26 -14.92
N ASP A 167 19.57 -4.93 -14.22
CA ASP A 167 19.76 -6.39 -14.34
C ASP A 167 18.73 -7.09 -13.44
N SER A 168 17.90 -7.94 -14.03
CA SER A 168 16.91 -8.74 -13.30
C SER A 168 17.54 -9.94 -12.56
N ASN A 169 18.80 -10.26 -12.82
CA ASN A 169 19.49 -11.36 -12.15
C ASN A 169 20.08 -10.91 -10.81
N ARG A 170 19.40 -11.23 -9.73
CA ARG A 170 19.82 -10.92 -8.34
C ARG A 170 21.23 -11.43 -7.99
N ASN A 171 21.76 -12.45 -8.71
CA ASN A 171 23.09 -13.00 -8.45
C ASN A 171 24.20 -12.15 -9.07
N ASN A 172 23.89 -11.30 -10.02
CA ASN A 172 24.87 -10.42 -10.65
C ASN A 172 25.16 -9.15 -9.83
N GLY A 173 24.48 -9.01 -8.70
CA GLY A 173 24.48 -7.78 -7.94
C GLY A 173 23.83 -6.64 -8.76
N CYS A 174 23.41 -5.59 -8.11
CA CYS A 174 22.94 -4.41 -8.83
C CYS A 174 24.13 -3.76 -9.54
N SER A 175 24.42 -4.20 -10.76
CA SER A 175 25.60 -3.77 -11.54
C SER A 175 25.56 -2.27 -11.87
N LYS A 176 24.49 -1.57 -11.57
CA LYS A 176 24.30 -0.15 -11.88
C LYS A 176 23.77 0.72 -10.73
N GLY A 177 23.91 0.26 -9.51
CA GLY A 177 23.89 1.15 -8.35
C GLY A 177 22.55 1.58 -7.81
N LEU A 178 21.45 0.87 -8.13
CA LEU A 178 20.19 1.06 -7.41
C LEU A 178 20.10 0.18 -6.18
#